data_14828595755e4ad40d830861c9b52c4c
#
_entry.id   14828595755e4ad40d830861c9b52c4c
#
_cell.length_a   1.000
_cell.length_b   1.000
_cell.length_c   1.000
_cell.angle_alpha   90.00
_cell.angle_beta   90.00
_cell.angle_gamma   90.00
#
_symmetry.space_group_name_H-M   'P 1'
#
loop_
_entity.id
_entity.type
_entity.pdbx_description
1 polymer ?
#
loop_
_entity_poly.entity_id
_entity_poly.type
_entity_poly.pdbx_seq_one_letter_code
_entity_poly.pdbx_strand_id
1 'polypeptide(L)'
;MTPSTLSSFSSTGRWAAVAALGLSLSVLAGCATPSASSGVYTYDQAQREQIVRMGTITGMRPITIENGRTSGVGAVAGGVVGGVAGAGVGRGMGNALAAVGGAIIGALAGNAIEGQVGKTSGYEITVRLDNGETRVIAQAADQPLSVGQRVQVISGAGPTRVAPM
;
A
#
# COMPACT_ATOMS: atom_id res chain seq x y z
N MET A 1 -27.61 25.41 -50.96
CA MET A 1 -28.12 24.18 -50.37
C MET A 1 -26.93 23.25 -50.18
N THR A 2 -26.38 23.20 -48.96
CA THR A 2 -25.25 22.31 -48.60
C THR A 2 -25.79 21.23 -47.68
N PRO A 3 -25.60 19.93 -47.97
CA PRO A 3 -26.04 18.89 -47.07
C PRO A 3 -25.06 18.75 -45.92
N SER A 4 -25.59 18.83 -44.69
CA SER A 4 -24.90 18.56 -43.44
C SER A 4 -24.62 17.05 -43.33
N THR A 5 -23.35 16.66 -43.39
CA THR A 5 -22.92 15.30 -43.07
C THR A 5 -22.95 15.12 -41.57
N LEU A 6 -24.02 14.54 -41.04
CA LEU A 6 -24.06 13.98 -39.70
C LEU A 6 -23.16 12.74 -39.68
N SER A 7 -21.98 12.84 -39.07
CA SER A 7 -21.12 11.70 -38.83
C SER A 7 -21.81 10.75 -37.84
N SER A 8 -22.27 9.61 -38.35
CA SER A 8 -22.80 8.51 -37.57
C SER A 8 -21.68 7.97 -36.67
N PHE A 9 -21.68 8.35 -35.41
CA PHE A 9 -20.86 7.69 -34.38
C PHE A 9 -21.37 6.25 -34.21
N SER A 10 -20.61 5.28 -34.70
CA SER A 10 -20.97 3.87 -34.66
C SER A 10 -21.22 3.44 -33.20
N SER A 11 -22.32 2.75 -32.97
CA SER A 11 -22.75 2.26 -31.67
C SER A 11 -21.69 1.37 -30.99
N THR A 12 -20.85 0.70 -31.74
CA THR A 12 -19.73 -0.12 -31.27
C THR A 12 -18.69 0.67 -30.45
N GLY A 13 -18.40 1.93 -30.84
CA GLY A 13 -17.46 2.79 -30.09
C GLY A 13 -18.00 3.17 -28.69
N ARG A 14 -19.30 3.32 -28.54
CA ARG A 14 -19.94 3.67 -27.25
C ARG A 14 -19.88 2.52 -26.26
N TRP A 15 -20.11 1.29 -26.72
CA TRP A 15 -20.01 0.10 -25.87
C TRP A 15 -18.58 -0.21 -25.46
N ALA A 16 -17.60 0.01 -26.34
CA ALA A 16 -16.17 -0.12 -26.00
C ALA A 16 -15.73 0.91 -24.95
N ALA A 17 -16.20 2.17 -25.04
CA ALA A 17 -15.91 3.18 -24.04
C ALA A 17 -16.54 2.89 -22.69
N VAL A 18 -17.76 2.37 -22.63
CA VAL A 18 -18.45 1.98 -21.40
C VAL A 18 -17.77 0.75 -20.76
N ALA A 19 -17.35 -0.22 -21.58
CA ALA A 19 -16.61 -1.38 -21.10
C ALA A 19 -15.24 -1.01 -20.53
N ALA A 20 -14.52 -0.08 -21.18
CA ALA A 20 -13.24 0.44 -20.69
C ALA A 20 -13.39 1.23 -19.38
N LEU A 21 -14.45 2.02 -19.24
CA LEU A 21 -14.76 2.77 -18.02
C LEU A 21 -15.16 1.83 -16.86
N GLY A 22 -15.94 0.79 -17.14
CA GLY A 22 -16.32 -0.23 -16.15
C GLY A 22 -15.12 -1.05 -15.67
N LEU A 23 -14.20 -1.39 -16.55
CA LEU A 23 -12.97 -2.12 -16.21
C LEU A 23 -12.01 -1.26 -15.37
N SER A 24 -11.95 0.06 -15.63
CA SER A 24 -11.10 0.97 -14.83
C SER A 24 -11.66 1.22 -13.42
N LEU A 25 -12.98 1.20 -13.21
CA LEU A 25 -13.57 1.34 -11.88
C LEU A 25 -13.38 0.11 -11.00
N SER A 26 -13.32 -1.09 -11.57
CA SER A 26 -13.13 -2.33 -10.80
C SER A 26 -11.70 -2.49 -10.22
N VAL A 27 -10.71 -1.80 -10.79
CA VAL A 27 -9.32 -1.81 -10.30
C VAL A 27 -9.15 -0.91 -9.06
N LEU A 28 -10.06 0.04 -8.82
CA LEU A 28 -10.03 0.91 -7.64
C LEU A 28 -10.60 0.28 -6.35
N ALA A 29 -11.10 -0.95 -6.40
CA ALA A 29 -11.44 -1.72 -5.21
C ALA A 29 -10.14 -2.12 -4.48
N GLY A 30 -9.53 -1.13 -3.81
CA GLY A 30 -8.25 -1.26 -3.15
C GLY A 30 -8.28 -2.32 -2.06
N CYS A 31 -7.33 -3.24 -2.09
CA CYS A 31 -7.03 -4.11 -0.98
C CYS A 31 -6.59 -3.24 0.22
N ALA A 32 -7.32 -3.34 1.33
CA ALA A 32 -6.91 -2.73 2.59
C ALA A 32 -5.54 -3.29 2.98
N THR A 33 -4.53 -2.44 3.00
CA THR A 33 -3.19 -2.80 3.44
C THR A 33 -3.20 -2.98 4.95
N PRO A 34 -2.70 -4.11 5.50
CA PRO A 34 -2.56 -4.28 6.94
C PRO A 34 -1.63 -3.18 7.49
N SER A 35 -2.10 -2.44 8.49
CA SER A 35 -1.32 -1.42 9.16
C SER A 35 -0.42 -2.05 10.24
N ALA A 36 0.83 -1.62 10.34
CA ALA A 36 1.74 -1.95 11.44
C ALA A 36 1.56 -1.01 12.65
N SER A 37 0.62 -0.07 12.58
CA SER A 37 0.29 0.88 13.64
C SER A 37 -0.34 0.18 14.84
N SER A 38 0.08 0.56 16.04
CA SER A 38 -0.44 0.02 17.30
C SER A 38 -1.84 0.51 17.63
N GLY A 39 -2.29 1.62 17.04
CA GLY A 39 -3.57 2.26 17.30
C GLY A 39 -4.69 1.93 16.31
N VAL A 40 -4.42 1.18 15.25
CA VAL A 40 -5.41 0.87 14.20
C VAL A 40 -5.89 -0.57 14.31
N TYR A 41 -7.19 -0.73 14.50
CA TYR A 41 -7.86 -2.03 14.53
C TYR A 41 -8.62 -2.29 13.24
N THR A 42 -8.54 -3.49 12.73
CA THR A 42 -9.47 -3.98 11.70
C THR A 42 -10.79 -4.41 12.34
N TYR A 43 -11.86 -4.48 11.58
CA TYR A 43 -13.17 -4.94 12.08
C TYR A 43 -13.09 -6.33 12.73
N ASP A 44 -12.31 -7.24 12.16
CA ASP A 44 -12.11 -8.59 12.71
C ASP A 44 -11.36 -8.60 14.06
N GLN A 45 -10.55 -7.59 14.32
CA GLN A 45 -9.79 -7.45 15.57
C GLN A 45 -10.61 -6.76 16.67
N ALA A 46 -11.54 -5.87 16.29
CA ALA A 46 -12.30 -5.04 17.22
C ALA A 46 -13.30 -5.84 18.09
N GLN A 47 -13.71 -7.03 17.66
CA GLN A 47 -14.69 -7.88 18.34
C GLN A 47 -14.07 -9.12 19.00
N ARG A 48 -12.75 -9.19 19.11
CA ARG A 48 -12.05 -10.34 19.68
C ARG A 48 -11.35 -9.97 20.98
N GLU A 49 -11.43 -10.87 21.95
CA GLU A 49 -10.68 -10.77 23.18
C GLU A 49 -9.17 -10.77 22.93
N GLN A 50 -8.45 -9.95 23.67
CA GLN A 50 -7.00 -9.84 23.61
C GLN A 50 -6.41 -10.13 24.99
N ILE A 51 -5.27 -10.80 25.01
CA ILE A 51 -4.52 -11.09 26.22
C ILE A 51 -3.54 -9.95 26.47
N VAL A 52 -3.60 -9.36 27.64
CA VAL A 52 -2.68 -8.30 28.08
C VAL A 52 -1.70 -8.88 29.08
N ARG A 53 -0.41 -8.64 28.86
CA ARG A 53 0.68 -8.99 29.77
C ARG A 53 1.49 -7.76 30.09
N MET A 54 1.81 -7.57 31.37
CA MET A 54 2.61 -6.45 31.83
C MET A 54 4.09 -6.77 31.74
N GLY A 55 4.90 -5.74 31.47
CA GLY A 55 6.34 -5.89 31.40
C GLY A 55 7.08 -4.55 31.40
N THR A 56 8.39 -4.62 31.28
CA THR A 56 9.27 -3.47 31.20
C THR A 56 10.13 -3.54 29.94
N ILE A 57 10.28 -2.44 29.23
CA ILE A 57 11.15 -2.35 28.07
C ILE A 57 12.61 -2.42 28.53
N THR A 58 13.35 -3.43 28.07
CA THR A 58 14.76 -3.63 28.37
C THR A 58 15.68 -3.20 27.24
N GLY A 59 15.15 -3.05 26.03
CA GLY A 59 15.91 -2.60 24.87
C GLY A 59 15.01 -2.10 23.74
N MET A 60 15.52 -1.16 22.98
CA MET A 60 14.88 -0.65 21.76
C MET A 60 15.92 -0.39 20.70
N ARG A 61 15.61 -0.74 19.45
CA ARG A 61 16.42 -0.33 18.29
C ARG A 61 15.52 0.12 17.14
N PRO A 62 15.91 1.16 16.39
CA PRO A 62 15.16 1.59 15.22
C PRO A 62 15.29 0.53 14.10
N ILE A 63 14.18 0.31 13.40
CA ILE A 63 14.09 -0.58 12.24
C ILE A 63 13.25 0.09 11.16
N THR A 64 13.36 -0.43 9.94
CA THR A 64 12.43 -0.12 8.85
C THR A 64 11.49 -1.30 8.67
N ILE A 65 10.20 -1.04 8.68
CA ILE A 65 9.17 -2.02 8.37
C ILE A 65 8.78 -1.82 6.91
N GLU A 66 8.96 -2.86 6.10
CA GLU A 66 8.53 -2.86 4.71
C GLU A 66 7.22 -3.65 4.58
N ASN A 67 6.24 -3.08 3.89
CA ASN A 67 5.10 -3.85 3.43
C ASN A 67 5.61 -4.82 2.36
N GLY A 68 5.87 -6.06 2.74
CA GLY A 68 6.49 -7.09 1.90
C GLY A 68 5.68 -7.50 0.65
N ARG A 69 4.71 -6.68 0.24
CA ARG A 69 3.94 -6.82 -0.98
C ARG A 69 3.88 -5.47 -1.68
N THR A 70 4.59 -5.33 -2.77
CA THR A 70 4.23 -4.36 -3.79
C THR A 70 2.87 -4.81 -4.36
N SER A 71 1.85 -3.98 -4.25
CA SER A 71 0.52 -4.29 -4.80
C SER A 71 0.52 -4.32 -6.33
N GLY A 72 1.59 -3.81 -6.93
CA GLY A 72 1.74 -3.62 -8.37
C GLY A 72 0.94 -2.41 -8.90
N VAL A 73 0.21 -1.71 -8.02
CA VAL A 73 -0.56 -0.51 -8.41
C VAL A 73 0.35 0.57 -8.98
N GLY A 74 1.54 0.77 -8.39
CA GLY A 74 2.53 1.70 -8.90
C GLY A 74 3.01 1.35 -10.30
N ALA A 75 3.26 0.05 -10.56
CA ALA A 75 3.66 -0.43 -11.88
C ALA A 75 2.54 -0.25 -12.92
N VAL A 76 1.29 -0.59 -12.55
CA VAL A 76 0.12 -0.42 -13.46
C VAL A 76 -0.14 1.05 -13.72
N ALA A 77 -0.19 1.89 -12.69
CA ALA A 77 -0.45 3.32 -12.84
C ALA A 77 0.68 4.01 -13.63
N GLY A 78 1.94 3.70 -13.30
CA GLY A 78 3.09 4.22 -14.02
C GLY A 78 3.12 3.75 -15.48
N GLY A 79 2.77 2.49 -15.75
CA GLY A 79 2.67 1.93 -17.09
C GLY A 79 1.62 2.63 -17.94
N VAL A 80 0.42 2.87 -17.38
CA VAL A 80 -0.66 3.61 -18.06
C VAL A 80 -0.24 5.05 -18.37
N VAL A 81 0.27 5.77 -17.38
CA VAL A 81 0.72 7.16 -17.57
C VAL A 81 1.86 7.24 -18.58
N GLY A 82 2.86 6.35 -18.45
CA GLY A 82 3.99 6.30 -19.37
C GLY A 82 3.58 5.91 -20.79
N GLY A 83 2.63 4.98 -20.94
CA GLY A 83 2.08 4.58 -22.23
C GLY A 83 1.33 5.71 -22.93
N VAL A 84 0.48 6.44 -22.20
CA VAL A 84 -0.25 7.61 -22.73
C VAL A 84 0.71 8.73 -23.11
N ALA A 85 1.68 9.03 -22.24
CA ALA A 85 2.70 10.05 -22.54
C ALA A 85 3.55 9.65 -23.76
N GLY A 86 3.97 8.39 -23.86
CA GLY A 86 4.69 7.85 -25.01
C GLY A 86 3.88 7.91 -26.31
N ALA A 87 2.57 7.62 -26.24
CA ALA A 87 1.67 7.73 -27.40
C ALA A 87 1.54 9.15 -27.95
N GLY A 88 1.85 10.17 -27.17
CA GLY A 88 1.92 11.56 -27.65
C GLY A 88 3.18 11.87 -28.46
N VAL A 89 4.15 10.97 -28.51
CA VAL A 89 5.45 11.21 -29.18
C VAL A 89 5.50 10.45 -30.49
N GLY A 90 5.67 11.17 -31.59
CA GLY A 90 5.83 10.61 -32.93
C GLY A 90 4.52 10.44 -33.69
N ARG A 91 4.62 9.88 -34.91
CA ARG A 91 3.51 9.60 -35.84
C ARG A 91 3.68 8.20 -36.44
N GLY A 92 2.53 7.57 -36.74
CA GLY A 92 2.51 6.23 -37.34
C GLY A 92 3.10 5.17 -36.43
N MET A 93 3.96 4.28 -36.97
CA MET A 93 4.60 3.17 -36.24
C MET A 93 5.46 3.66 -35.06
N GLY A 94 6.07 4.85 -35.17
CA GLY A 94 6.86 5.44 -34.10
C GLY A 94 6.07 5.76 -32.84
N ASN A 95 4.83 6.17 -32.97
CA ASN A 95 3.90 6.39 -31.86
C ASN A 95 3.64 5.10 -31.05
N ALA A 96 3.41 3.99 -31.75
CA ALA A 96 3.18 2.68 -31.08
C ALA A 96 4.41 2.20 -30.30
N LEU A 97 5.60 2.35 -30.88
CA LEU A 97 6.86 1.99 -30.18
C LEU A 97 7.12 2.91 -28.97
N ALA A 98 6.85 4.22 -29.11
CA ALA A 98 7.00 5.18 -28.02
C ALA A 98 5.99 4.92 -26.88
N ALA A 99 4.76 4.51 -27.20
CA ALA A 99 3.76 4.10 -26.20
C ALA A 99 4.21 2.88 -25.40
N VAL A 100 4.72 1.84 -26.09
CA VAL A 100 5.23 0.63 -25.43
C VAL A 100 6.47 0.94 -24.58
N GLY A 101 7.43 1.69 -25.10
CA GLY A 101 8.62 2.10 -24.36
C GLY A 101 8.27 2.94 -23.13
N GLY A 102 7.35 3.90 -23.29
CA GLY A 102 6.85 4.74 -22.20
C GLY A 102 6.13 3.93 -21.12
N ALA A 103 5.33 2.92 -21.52
CA ALA A 103 4.65 2.04 -20.57
C ALA A 103 5.65 1.21 -19.73
N ILE A 104 6.71 0.68 -20.34
CA ILE A 104 7.74 -0.10 -19.63
C ILE A 104 8.50 0.79 -18.63
N ILE A 105 8.96 1.96 -19.08
CA ILE A 105 9.70 2.91 -18.22
C ILE A 105 8.81 3.41 -17.10
N GLY A 106 7.56 3.77 -17.41
CA GLY A 106 6.58 4.21 -16.42
C GLY A 106 6.24 3.13 -15.40
N ALA A 107 6.12 1.87 -15.80
CA ALA A 107 5.88 0.76 -14.88
C ALA A 107 7.05 0.54 -13.94
N LEU A 108 8.29 0.60 -14.42
CA LEU A 108 9.49 0.47 -13.59
C LEU A 108 9.61 1.62 -12.59
N ALA A 109 9.39 2.86 -13.03
CA ALA A 109 9.41 4.04 -12.17
C ALA A 109 8.30 4.00 -11.12
N GLY A 110 7.08 3.65 -11.51
CA GLY A 110 5.94 3.52 -10.61
C GLY A 110 6.15 2.44 -9.54
N ASN A 111 6.72 1.30 -9.92
CA ASN A 111 7.06 0.25 -8.96
C ASN A 111 8.15 0.68 -7.97
N ALA A 112 9.15 1.44 -8.41
CA ALA A 112 10.21 1.97 -7.54
C ALA A 112 9.64 2.98 -6.53
N ILE A 113 8.73 3.85 -6.94
CA ILE A 113 8.04 4.80 -6.07
C ILE A 113 7.17 4.06 -5.04
N GLU A 114 6.40 3.06 -5.47
CA GLU A 114 5.58 2.24 -4.58
C GLU A 114 6.42 1.56 -3.50
N GLY A 115 7.59 1.00 -3.85
CA GLY A 115 8.52 0.40 -2.91
C GLY A 115 9.04 1.38 -1.84
N GLN A 116 9.17 2.66 -2.16
CA GLN A 116 9.59 3.69 -1.19
C GLN A 116 8.43 4.13 -0.28
N VAL A 117 7.24 4.27 -0.82
CA VAL A 117 6.03 4.64 -0.06
C VAL A 117 5.62 3.53 0.92
N GLY A 118 5.92 2.26 0.60
CA GLY A 118 5.63 1.10 1.46
C GLY A 118 6.54 0.94 2.68
N LYS A 119 7.49 1.86 2.93
CA LYS A 119 8.41 1.80 4.08
C LYS A 119 7.91 2.67 5.22
N THR A 120 7.87 2.07 6.41
CA THR A 120 7.48 2.76 7.65
C THR A 120 8.59 2.61 8.68
N SER A 121 8.93 3.71 9.37
CA SER A 121 9.85 3.66 10.50
C SER A 121 9.20 2.91 11.67
N GLY A 122 9.96 2.04 12.30
CA GLY A 122 9.52 1.24 13.44
C GLY A 122 10.59 1.06 14.50
N TYR A 123 10.20 0.41 15.57
CA TYR A 123 11.10 -0.04 16.61
C TYR A 123 10.98 -1.55 16.80
N GLU A 124 12.12 -2.20 16.98
CA GLU A 124 12.20 -3.50 17.61
C GLU A 124 12.34 -3.30 19.10
N ILE A 125 11.38 -3.76 19.86
CA ILE A 125 11.24 -3.51 21.28
C ILE A 125 11.43 -4.84 22.03
N THR A 126 12.41 -4.90 22.91
CA THR A 126 12.62 -6.02 23.82
C THR A 126 11.93 -5.73 25.14
N VAL A 127 10.97 -6.56 25.51
CA VAL A 127 10.19 -6.44 26.75
C VAL A 127 10.45 -7.65 27.64
N ARG A 128 10.80 -7.39 28.88
CA ARG A 128 10.80 -8.42 29.95
C ARG A 128 9.43 -8.37 30.61
N LEU A 129 8.69 -9.45 30.49
CA LEU A 129 7.39 -9.61 31.13
C LEU A 129 7.54 -9.89 32.63
N ASP A 130 6.51 -9.60 33.40
CA ASP A 130 6.52 -9.82 34.86
C ASP A 130 6.60 -11.29 35.25
N ASN A 131 6.27 -12.20 34.33
CA ASN A 131 6.49 -13.65 34.52
C ASN A 131 7.95 -14.11 34.27
N GLY A 132 8.86 -13.16 33.96
CA GLY A 132 10.28 -13.43 33.68
C GLY A 132 10.58 -13.73 32.20
N GLU A 133 9.56 -13.92 31.35
CA GLU A 133 9.74 -14.18 29.91
C GLU A 133 10.21 -12.90 29.20
N THR A 134 11.11 -13.04 28.23
CA THR A 134 11.54 -11.92 27.37
C THR A 134 10.95 -12.09 25.98
N ARG A 135 10.34 -11.03 25.47
CA ARG A 135 9.74 -10.98 24.13
C ARG A 135 10.31 -9.84 23.31
N VAL A 136 10.43 -10.08 22.01
CA VAL A 136 10.85 -9.06 21.03
C VAL A 136 9.67 -8.81 20.09
N ILE A 137 9.26 -7.56 20.00
CA ILE A 137 8.12 -7.12 19.20
C ILE A 137 8.60 -6.00 18.26
N ALA A 138 8.28 -6.12 16.97
CA ALA A 138 8.51 -5.09 15.96
C ALA A 138 7.17 -4.38 15.66
N GLN A 139 7.13 -3.06 15.82
CA GLN A 139 5.95 -2.25 15.52
C GLN A 139 6.33 -0.88 14.94
N ALA A 140 5.36 -0.19 14.33
CA ALA A 140 5.55 1.17 13.85
C ALA A 140 5.92 2.12 14.99
N ALA A 141 6.72 3.14 14.69
CA ALA A 141 7.15 4.17 15.65
C ALA A 141 6.07 5.25 15.82
N ASP A 142 4.85 4.84 16.13
CA ASP A 142 3.66 5.69 16.25
C ASP A 142 3.35 6.10 17.69
N GLN A 143 4.08 5.54 18.66
CA GLN A 143 3.93 5.86 20.08
C GLN A 143 5.29 6.17 20.72
N PRO A 144 5.34 7.14 21.63
CA PRO A 144 6.57 7.44 22.38
C PRO A 144 6.81 6.33 23.42
N LEU A 145 7.84 5.54 23.20
CA LEU A 145 8.29 4.50 24.11
C LEU A 145 9.74 4.71 24.49
N SER A 146 10.12 4.28 25.69
CA SER A 146 11.48 4.46 26.22
C SER A 146 11.96 3.19 26.97
N VAL A 147 13.26 2.96 26.93
CA VAL A 147 13.88 1.87 27.73
C VAL A 147 13.66 2.16 29.22
N GLY A 148 13.28 1.14 29.97
CA GLY A 148 12.91 1.21 31.38
C GLY A 148 11.43 1.51 31.63
N GLN A 149 10.66 1.84 30.59
CA GLN A 149 9.24 2.14 30.72
C GLN A 149 8.42 0.88 30.96
N ARG A 150 7.41 1.00 31.85
CA ARG A 150 6.38 -0.03 32.07
C ARG A 150 5.38 0.00 30.93
N VAL A 151 5.07 -1.16 30.39
CA VAL A 151 4.23 -1.31 29.19
C VAL A 151 3.32 -2.53 29.28
N GLN A 152 2.33 -2.52 28.41
CA GLN A 152 1.44 -3.65 28.16
C GLN A 152 1.83 -4.28 26.84
N VAL A 153 2.01 -5.62 26.83
CA VAL A 153 2.10 -6.42 25.61
C VAL A 153 0.72 -7.02 25.35
N ILE A 154 0.12 -6.59 24.26
CA ILE A 154 -1.22 -6.97 23.86
C ILE A 154 -1.10 -7.96 22.72
N SER A 155 -1.61 -9.18 22.92
CA SER A 155 -1.59 -10.27 21.95
C SER A 155 -2.97 -10.92 21.84
N GLY A 156 -3.28 -11.50 20.68
CA GLY A 156 -4.58 -12.14 20.42
C GLY A 156 -4.78 -12.39 18.94
N ALA A 157 -5.98 -12.13 18.45
CA ALA A 157 -6.37 -12.35 17.05
C ALA A 157 -5.70 -11.42 16.03
N GLY A 158 -4.96 -10.41 16.49
CA GLY A 158 -4.21 -9.46 15.66
C GLY A 158 -2.71 -9.54 15.89
N PRO A 159 -1.93 -8.67 15.24
CA PRO A 159 -0.51 -8.55 15.50
C PRO A 159 -0.26 -8.16 16.96
N THR A 160 0.75 -8.78 17.57
CA THR A 160 1.20 -8.41 18.91
C THR A 160 1.76 -6.99 18.91
N ARG A 161 1.38 -6.19 19.90
CA ARG A 161 1.83 -4.81 20.04
C ARG A 161 2.19 -4.47 21.48
N VAL A 162 3.01 -3.44 21.61
CA VAL A 162 3.41 -2.83 22.89
C VAL A 162 2.71 -1.48 23.02
N ALA A 163 2.06 -1.24 24.13
CA ALA A 163 1.41 0.03 24.43
C ALA A 163 1.91 0.59 25.79
N PRO A 164 2.02 1.91 25.96
CA PRO A 164 2.28 2.50 27.27
C PRO A 164 1.14 2.20 28.25
N MET A 165 1.47 2.20 29.53
CA MET A 165 0.47 2.08 30.61
C MET A 165 -0.09 3.44 30.95
#